data_e403b468752f12807761da9ebf5e06e1
#
_entry.id   e403b468752f12807761da9ebf5e06e1
#
_cell.length_a   1.000
_cell.length_b   1.000
_cell.length_c   1.000
_cell.angle_alpha   90.00
_cell.angle_beta   90.00
_cell.angle_gamma   90.00
#
_symmetry.space_group_name_H-M   'P 1'
#
loop_
_entity.id
_entity.type
_entity.pdbx_description
1 polymer ?
#
loop_
_entity_poly.entity_id
_entity_poly.type
_entity_poly.pdbx_seq_one_letter_code
_entity_poly.pdbx_strand_id
1 'polypeptide(L)'
;MSKKITDRKDEEQHNIAQTIYQGYGACYILGPLFFKYFDQLWAPSFLMGEEFFLSKQLERINMKVYYEPVIKVYHQEHASVKNVPKKKMWEFSREAHKIYRKYVKSWI
;
A
#
# COMPACT_ATOMS: atom_id res chain seq x y z
N MET A 1 -20.60 14.52 -9.23
CA MET A 1 -19.23 14.88 -9.16
C MET A 1 -18.46 13.94 -8.25
N SER A 2 -17.64 13.14 -8.85
CA SER A 2 -16.87 12.14 -8.13
C SER A 2 -15.97 12.76 -7.06
N LYS A 3 -15.46 13.96 -7.28
CA LYS A 3 -14.57 14.61 -6.35
C LYS A 3 -15.21 14.86 -5.00
N LYS A 4 -16.50 15.20 -4.97
CA LYS A 4 -17.18 15.40 -3.70
C LYS A 4 -17.45 14.09 -2.98
N ILE A 5 -17.69 13.03 -3.73
CA ILE A 5 -17.96 11.72 -3.16
C ILE A 5 -16.68 11.10 -2.61
N THR A 6 -15.57 11.36 -3.29
CA THR A 6 -14.27 10.79 -2.93
C THR A 6 -13.35 11.80 -2.25
N ASP A 7 -13.91 12.84 -1.65
CA ASP A 7 -13.13 13.86 -0.97
C ASP A 7 -12.31 13.19 0.13
N ARG A 8 -11.00 13.25 -0.03
CA ARG A 8 -10.08 12.56 0.87
C ARG A 8 -9.30 13.56 1.69
N LYS A 9 -9.17 13.26 2.97
CA LYS A 9 -8.41 14.11 3.88
C LYS A 9 -6.93 14.18 3.52
N ASP A 10 -6.43 13.18 2.83
CA ASP A 10 -5.04 13.17 2.39
C ASP A 10 -4.72 14.32 1.43
N GLU A 11 -5.70 14.76 0.64
CA GLU A 11 -5.52 15.92 -0.23
C GLU A 11 -5.27 17.20 0.56
N GLU A 12 -5.85 17.29 1.76
CA GLU A 12 -5.71 18.44 2.63
C GLU A 12 -4.53 18.30 3.60
N GLN A 13 -4.16 17.07 3.92
CA GLN A 13 -3.18 16.78 4.96
C GLN A 13 -1.85 16.27 4.43
N HIS A 14 -1.62 16.38 3.14
CA HIS A 14 -0.39 15.84 2.52
C HIS A 14 0.90 16.50 3.03
N ASN A 15 0.80 17.64 3.70
CA ASN A 15 1.95 18.34 4.25
C ASN A 15 2.21 18.00 5.72
N ILE A 16 1.41 17.14 6.31
CA ILE A 16 1.46 16.87 7.74
C ILE A 16 2.07 15.49 7.97
N ALA A 17 3.18 15.45 8.71
CA ALA A 17 3.78 14.19 9.14
C ALA A 17 2.85 13.49 10.12
N GLN A 18 2.55 12.22 9.88
CA GLN A 18 1.57 11.51 10.70
C GLN A 18 1.65 10.01 10.47
N THR A 19 1.12 9.24 11.42
CA THR A 19 0.94 7.82 11.18
C THR A 19 -0.29 7.60 10.31
N ILE A 20 -0.18 6.64 9.40
CA ILE A 20 -1.28 6.24 8.53
C ILE A 20 -1.41 4.72 8.55
N TYR A 21 -2.58 4.22 8.21
CA TYR A 21 -2.77 2.77 8.15
C TYR A 21 -2.10 2.18 6.92
N GLN A 22 -2.34 2.77 5.76
CA GLN A 22 -1.86 2.25 4.51
C GLN A 22 -1.37 3.39 3.62
N GLY A 23 -0.17 3.23 3.08
CA GLY A 23 0.41 4.22 2.20
C GLY A 23 0.23 3.86 0.74
N TYR A 24 0.86 4.66 -0.11
CA TYR A 24 0.92 4.40 -1.54
C TYR A 24 2.20 3.61 -1.84
N GLY A 25 2.05 2.49 -2.54
CA GLY A 25 3.12 1.54 -2.75
C GLY A 25 4.28 1.95 -3.63
N ALA A 26 4.33 3.21 -4.08
CA ALA A 26 5.39 3.66 -4.96
C ALA A 26 6.75 3.73 -4.25
N CYS A 27 6.75 4.02 -2.96
CA CYS A 27 7.99 4.12 -2.20
C CYS A 27 7.76 3.90 -0.71
N TYR A 28 8.49 2.94 -0.15
CA TYR A 28 8.55 2.72 1.28
C TYR A 28 10.00 2.66 1.72
N ILE A 29 10.26 3.17 2.91
CA ILE A 29 11.56 3.03 3.55
C ILE A 29 11.39 2.13 4.76
N LEU A 30 12.06 1.00 4.76
CA LEU A 30 12.02 0.05 5.86
C LEU A 30 13.25 0.24 6.72
N GLY A 31 13.04 0.73 7.93
CA GLY A 31 14.14 1.02 8.83
C GLY A 31 14.57 -0.20 9.66
N PRO A 32 15.60 -0.01 10.50
CA PRO A 32 16.10 -1.12 11.33
C PRO A 32 15.05 -1.73 12.24
N LEU A 33 14.09 -0.93 12.69
CA LEU A 33 13.04 -1.44 13.57
C LEU A 33 12.20 -2.50 12.88
N PHE A 34 11.92 -2.32 11.58
CA PHE A 34 11.19 -3.32 10.82
C PHE A 34 11.94 -4.65 10.85
N PHE A 35 13.23 -4.60 10.57
CA PHE A 35 14.05 -5.81 10.48
C PHE A 35 14.37 -6.44 11.83
N LYS A 36 14.05 -5.75 12.91
CA LYS A 36 14.12 -6.35 14.25
C LYS A 36 13.02 -7.40 14.41
N TYR A 37 11.88 -7.20 13.78
CA TYR A 37 10.73 -8.07 13.94
C TYR A 37 10.47 -9.00 12.76
N PHE A 38 10.94 -8.63 11.57
CA PHE A 38 10.67 -9.38 10.35
C PHE A 38 11.93 -9.52 9.52
N ASP A 39 12.08 -10.67 8.90
CA ASP A 39 13.20 -10.90 7.99
C ASP A 39 12.94 -10.32 6.61
N GLN A 40 11.68 -10.20 6.21
CA GLN A 40 11.31 -9.76 4.89
C GLN A 40 9.88 -9.24 4.87
N LEU A 41 9.55 -8.55 3.79
CA LEU A 41 8.18 -8.15 3.54
C LEU A 41 7.32 -9.37 3.24
N TRP A 42 6.11 -9.36 3.77
CA TRP A 42 5.12 -10.36 3.44
C TRP A 42 4.42 -9.92 2.16
N ALA A 43 4.62 -10.65 1.09
CA ALA A 43 4.09 -10.30 -0.23
C ALA A 43 3.50 -11.54 -0.89
N PRO A 44 2.31 -11.99 -0.45
CA PRO A 44 1.73 -13.23 -0.95
C PRO A 44 1.16 -13.14 -2.35
N SER A 45 1.00 -11.93 -2.91
CA SER A 45 0.49 -11.75 -4.25
C SER A 45 1.57 -11.18 -5.17
N PHE A 46 1.38 -11.38 -6.46
CA PHE A 46 2.27 -10.83 -7.48
C PHE A 46 1.77 -9.45 -7.91
N LEU A 47 2.63 -8.46 -7.81
CA LEU A 47 2.43 -7.07 -8.26
C LEU A 47 1.44 -6.22 -7.48
N MET A 48 0.33 -6.74 -7.03
CA MET A 48 -0.75 -5.93 -6.46
C MET A 48 -0.92 -6.16 -4.97
N GLY A 49 -1.37 -5.13 -4.26
CA GLY A 49 -1.77 -5.25 -2.86
C GLY A 49 -0.65 -5.12 -1.83
N GLU A 50 0.55 -4.76 -2.25
CA GLU A 50 1.71 -4.69 -1.36
C GLU A 50 1.47 -3.81 -0.15
N GLU A 51 0.85 -2.66 -0.36
CA GLU A 51 0.59 -1.72 0.73
C GLU A 51 -0.39 -2.29 1.75
N PHE A 52 -1.36 -3.08 1.31
CA PHE A 52 -2.27 -3.76 2.22
C PHE A 52 -1.54 -4.81 3.04
N PHE A 53 -0.72 -5.62 2.39
CA PHE A 53 -0.01 -6.69 3.08
C PHE A 53 1.03 -6.15 4.06
N LEU A 54 1.70 -5.06 3.72
CA LEU A 54 2.60 -4.40 4.64
C LEU A 54 1.84 -3.90 5.87
N SER A 55 0.70 -3.27 5.66
CA SER A 55 -0.12 -2.79 6.77
C SER A 55 -0.58 -3.92 7.68
N LYS A 56 -0.97 -5.05 7.09
CA LYS A 56 -1.36 -6.24 7.86
C LYS A 56 -0.18 -6.83 8.63
N GLN A 57 1.00 -6.83 8.02
CA GLN A 57 2.20 -7.31 8.69
C GLN A 57 2.53 -6.46 9.91
N LEU A 58 2.43 -5.14 9.76
CA LEU A 58 2.68 -4.21 10.86
C LEU A 58 1.66 -4.32 11.99
N GLU A 59 0.41 -4.68 11.67
CA GLU A 59 -0.61 -4.89 12.69
C GLU A 59 -0.20 -5.96 13.69
N ARG A 60 0.56 -6.95 13.26
CA ARG A 60 1.00 -8.04 14.14
C ARG A 60 1.86 -7.55 15.29
N ILE A 61 2.55 -6.44 15.10
CA ILE A 61 3.39 -5.85 16.14
C ILE A 61 2.84 -4.51 16.61
N ASN A 62 1.56 -4.26 16.31
CA ASN A 62 0.86 -3.04 16.71
C ASN A 62 1.55 -1.76 16.24
N MET A 63 2.01 -1.79 15.00
CA MET A 63 2.71 -0.67 14.38
C MET A 63 1.97 -0.19 13.14
N LYS A 64 2.30 1.01 12.69
CA LYS A 64 1.71 1.62 11.51
C LYS A 64 2.79 2.25 10.65
N VAL A 65 2.41 2.60 9.43
CA VAL A 65 3.28 3.35 8.52
C VAL A 65 3.33 4.81 8.98
N TYR A 66 4.51 5.39 8.92
CA TYR A 66 4.68 6.81 9.19
C TYR A 66 4.83 7.57 7.87
N TYR A 67 3.99 8.58 7.68
CA TYR A 67 4.04 9.42 6.49
C TYR A 67 4.93 10.64 6.77
N GLU A 68 5.97 10.80 5.97
CA GLU A 68 6.92 11.90 6.12
C GLU A 68 6.96 12.74 4.85
N PRO A 69 6.25 13.88 4.82
CA PRO A 69 6.17 14.71 3.61
C PRO A 69 7.47 15.42 3.22
N VAL A 70 8.46 15.47 4.12
CA VAL A 70 9.76 16.04 3.78
C VAL A 70 10.48 15.18 2.74
N ILE A 71 10.23 13.88 2.80
CA ILE A 71 10.81 12.93 1.83
C ILE A 71 9.93 12.93 0.59
N LYS A 72 10.48 13.37 -0.52
CA LYS A 72 9.76 13.46 -1.79
C LYS A 72 10.42 12.58 -2.82
N VAL A 73 9.60 11.83 -3.55
CA VAL A 73 10.09 10.91 -4.57
C VAL A 73 9.34 11.20 -5.87
N TYR A 74 10.08 11.22 -6.97
CA TYR A 74 9.48 11.34 -8.28
C TYR A 74 9.10 9.95 -8.76
N HIS A 75 7.83 9.75 -9.08
CA HIS A 75 7.31 8.46 -9.49
C HIS A 75 6.65 8.57 -10.87
N GLN A 76 7.14 7.78 -11.82
CA GLN A 76 6.53 7.67 -13.14
C GLN A 76 5.53 6.52 -13.10
N GLU A 77 4.26 6.88 -13.06
CA GLU A 77 3.20 5.89 -12.96
C GLU A 77 3.21 4.89 -14.12
N HIS A 78 3.00 3.63 -13.78
CA HIS A 78 2.88 2.53 -14.72
C HIS A 78 4.11 2.27 -15.58
N ALA A 79 5.28 2.84 -15.22
CA ALA A 79 6.50 2.66 -16.01
C ALA A 79 6.87 1.18 -16.14
N SER A 80 6.74 0.42 -15.06
CA SER A 80 7.11 -1.00 -15.05
C SER A 80 6.05 -1.91 -15.66
N VAL A 81 4.84 -1.42 -15.85
CA VAL A 81 3.73 -2.25 -16.34
C VAL A 81 3.10 -1.73 -17.63
N LYS A 82 3.64 -0.66 -18.22
CA LYS A 82 3.02 -0.06 -19.40
C LYS A 82 2.91 -1.00 -20.59
N ASN A 83 3.78 -1.98 -20.68
CA ASN A 83 3.78 -2.96 -21.77
C ASN A 83 3.05 -4.24 -21.42
N VAL A 84 2.49 -4.33 -20.21
CA VAL A 84 1.73 -5.50 -19.79
C VAL A 84 0.32 -5.41 -20.37
N PRO A 85 -0.19 -6.44 -21.04
CA PRO A 85 -1.55 -6.43 -21.57
C PRO A 85 -2.59 -6.21 -20.46
N LYS A 86 -3.65 -5.49 -20.81
CA LYS A 86 -4.73 -5.21 -19.85
C LYS A 86 -5.32 -6.47 -19.24
N LYS A 87 -5.42 -7.53 -20.03
CA LYS A 87 -5.93 -8.81 -19.52
C LYS A 87 -5.04 -9.36 -18.42
N LYS A 88 -3.71 -9.27 -18.61
CA LYS A 88 -2.76 -9.71 -17.59
C LYS A 88 -2.86 -8.88 -16.32
N MET A 89 -2.99 -7.56 -16.46
CA MET A 89 -3.16 -6.69 -15.30
C MET A 89 -4.42 -7.03 -14.53
N TRP A 90 -5.50 -7.33 -15.25
CA TRP A 90 -6.74 -7.74 -14.63
C TRP A 90 -6.57 -9.06 -13.86
N GLU A 91 -5.86 -10.02 -14.47
CA GLU A 91 -5.59 -11.30 -13.81
C GLU A 91 -4.77 -11.12 -12.53
N PHE A 92 -3.74 -10.27 -12.58
CA PHE A 92 -2.95 -9.97 -11.39
C PHE A 92 -3.79 -9.33 -10.29
N SER A 93 -4.64 -8.37 -10.65
CA SER A 93 -5.54 -7.73 -9.70
C SER A 93 -6.50 -8.75 -9.08
N ARG A 94 -7.04 -9.63 -9.91
CA ARG A 94 -7.98 -10.65 -9.44
C ARG A 94 -7.31 -11.61 -8.48
N GLU A 95 -6.09 -12.04 -8.79
CA GLU A 95 -5.34 -12.93 -7.91
C GLU A 95 -5.03 -12.26 -6.58
N ALA A 96 -4.57 -11.02 -6.63
CA ALA A 96 -4.29 -10.26 -5.41
C ALA A 96 -5.55 -10.11 -4.57
N HIS A 97 -6.68 -9.83 -5.21
CA HIS A 97 -7.96 -9.69 -4.52
C HIS A 97 -8.36 -10.99 -3.81
N LYS A 98 -8.19 -12.13 -4.47
CA LYS A 98 -8.51 -13.43 -3.86
C LYS A 98 -7.68 -13.66 -2.60
N ILE A 99 -6.44 -13.21 -2.64
CA ILE A 99 -5.54 -13.43 -1.52
C ILE A 99 -5.85 -12.45 -0.38
N TYR A 100 -5.88 -11.14 -0.66
CA TYR A 100 -6.00 -10.19 0.43
C TYR A 100 -7.36 -10.21 1.10
N ARG A 101 -8.43 -10.57 0.38
CA ARG A 101 -9.76 -10.61 1.00
C ARG A 101 -9.86 -11.62 2.14
N LYS A 102 -8.96 -12.59 2.18
CA LYS A 102 -8.90 -13.54 3.31
C LYS A 102 -8.49 -12.86 4.60
N TYR A 103 -7.88 -11.70 4.51
CA TYR A 103 -7.34 -10.97 5.66
C TYR A 103 -8.15 -9.72 5.99
N VAL A 104 -9.17 -9.42 5.20
CA VAL A 104 -10.07 -8.31 5.49
C VAL A 104 -11.12 -8.80 6.47
N LYS A 105 -11.33 -8.04 7.53
CA LYS A 105 -12.35 -8.41 8.51
C LYS A 105 -13.74 -8.26 7.90
N SER A 106 -14.62 -9.18 8.26
CA SER A 106 -16.00 -9.11 7.83
C SER A 106 -16.68 -7.87 8.40
N TRP A 107 -17.52 -7.25 7.59
CA TRP A 107 -18.31 -6.12 8.01
C TRP A 107 -19.63 -6.52 8.69
N ILE A 108 -19.91 -7.81 8.72
CA ILE A 108 -21.14 -8.34 9.27
C ILE A 108 -20.94 -8.80 10.70
#